data_c8810739028d5a38e332d8dfc5a2850c
#
_entry.id   c8810739028d5a38e332d8dfc5a2850c
#
_cell.length_a   1.000
_cell.length_b   1.000
_cell.length_c   1.000
_cell.angle_alpha   90.00
_cell.angle_beta   90.00
_cell.angle_gamma   90.00
#
_symmetry.space_group_name_H-M   'P 1'
#
loop_
_entity.id
_entity.type
_entity.pdbx_description
1 polymer ?
#
loop_
_entity_poly.entity_id
_entity_poly.type
_entity_poly.pdbx_seq_one_letter_code
_entity_poly.pdbx_strand_id
1 'polypeptide(L)'
;MLLNVDFDIRFSSCSFACMEANQILPSQRLVKKFPFRPTKGQLRFFAQTDDFLIEESGLERYRDCFLLKGYAGTGKTTIVSTLIQVLKNYGFKSVLLAPTGRAAKVMSNYSEKIALTIHKKIYKQTSDSFSGSLTFQRQKNYHDNTLFIIDEASMISDEADYGNRSLLADLIEFVFENPGNKLMLIGDMAQLPPVGKALSPALDKAYLEKNFYMSVFEEELTEVMRQDEQSGILYNATELRDQLKNEKPDIHITTKTYRDTFRMTGEKLEEGLRYAFDKHGQENTIILTRSNKSAVQYNEYIRRQINFSEEELDAGDRLMVVRNNYSVLDEDSPAGFIANGDFVELLKIKKTQEIHGFRFADVVLRLTDYDKQPEFDAKIMLDTLHSASPALSSEDNRKLYESVLEDYSDIKSKKERSEALRKDPYLNALQVKFAYALTCHKAQGGQWSAVFIDQGYLPEEQINSEFIRWLYTAITRATDEVFLMNFHSYFFKS
;
A
#
# COMPACT_ATOMS: atom_id res chain seq x y z
N MET A 1 -24.24 -19.02 -34.38
CA MET A 1 -23.52 -18.49 -35.52
C MET A 1 -22.12 -18.15 -34.98
N LEU A 2 -21.21 -19.12 -35.10
CA LEU A 2 -19.83 -19.04 -34.56
C LEU A 2 -19.01 -18.17 -35.51
N LEU A 3 -18.60 -17.02 -35.05
CA LEU A 3 -17.62 -16.17 -35.76
C LEU A 3 -16.23 -16.74 -35.54
N ASN A 4 -15.65 -17.33 -36.58
CA ASN A 4 -14.22 -17.59 -36.68
C ASN A 4 -13.49 -16.25 -36.62
N VAL A 5 -12.71 -16.05 -35.57
CA VAL A 5 -11.70 -14.98 -35.51
C VAL A 5 -10.37 -15.68 -35.79
N ASP A 6 -9.82 -15.40 -36.96
CA ASP A 6 -8.47 -15.84 -37.34
C ASP A 6 -7.44 -15.33 -36.35
N PHE A 7 -6.86 -16.25 -35.59
CA PHE A 7 -5.75 -16.03 -34.68
C PHE A 7 -4.43 -16.22 -35.44
N ASP A 8 -3.91 -15.16 -36.06
CA ASP A 8 -2.53 -15.13 -36.56
C ASP A 8 -1.60 -14.58 -35.45
N ILE A 9 -1.44 -15.35 -34.37
CA ILE A 9 -0.32 -15.21 -33.46
C ILE A 9 0.62 -16.38 -33.74
N ARG A 10 1.76 -16.10 -34.38
CA ARG A 10 2.83 -17.08 -34.58
C ARG A 10 3.31 -17.58 -33.21
N PHE A 11 2.90 -18.79 -32.87
CA PHE A 11 3.50 -19.55 -31.78
C PHE A 11 4.95 -19.87 -32.18
N SER A 12 5.91 -19.45 -31.39
CA SER A 12 7.30 -19.88 -31.53
C SER A 12 7.33 -21.39 -31.28
N SER A 13 7.71 -22.14 -32.30
CA SER A 13 7.88 -23.59 -32.26
C SER A 13 9.09 -23.92 -31.40
N CYS A 14 8.85 -24.27 -30.11
CA CYS A 14 9.81 -25.04 -29.33
C CYS A 14 9.06 -26.17 -28.59
N SER A 15 9.36 -27.38 -28.99
CA SER A 15 9.18 -28.71 -28.37
C SER A 15 7.94 -28.95 -27.50
N PHE A 16 6.80 -29.18 -28.16
CA PHE A 16 5.64 -29.90 -27.62
C PHE A 16 5.86 -31.40 -27.56
N ALA A 17 6.84 -31.90 -26.86
CA ALA A 17 7.06 -33.35 -26.74
C ALA A 17 7.17 -33.73 -25.25
N CYS A 18 6.04 -34.05 -24.68
CA CYS A 18 5.75 -34.78 -23.44
C CYS A 18 4.75 -34.01 -22.52
N MET A 19 3.61 -33.63 -23.03
CA MET A 19 2.45 -33.40 -22.18
C MET A 19 1.37 -34.44 -22.50
N GLU A 20 0.80 -35.02 -21.46
CA GLU A 20 -0.40 -35.85 -21.62
C GLU A 20 -1.43 -35.06 -22.41
N ALA A 21 -1.95 -35.59 -23.49
CA ALA A 21 -2.72 -34.94 -24.56
C ALA A 21 -4.07 -34.32 -24.13
N ASN A 22 -4.29 -34.02 -22.83
CA ASN A 22 -5.57 -33.52 -22.30
C ASN A 22 -5.45 -32.39 -21.25
N GLN A 23 -4.29 -31.79 -21.03
CA GLN A 23 -4.16 -30.73 -20.02
C GLN A 23 -4.50 -29.36 -20.63
N ILE A 24 -5.64 -28.77 -20.21
CA ILE A 24 -6.05 -27.42 -20.63
C ILE A 24 -5.01 -26.40 -20.12
N LEU A 25 -4.48 -25.56 -21.01
CA LEU A 25 -3.47 -24.53 -20.68
C LEU A 25 -4.01 -23.48 -19.68
N PRO A 26 -3.14 -22.90 -18.83
CA PRO A 26 -3.50 -21.78 -17.93
C PRO A 26 -4.21 -20.64 -18.64
N SER A 27 -3.69 -20.21 -19.80
CA SER A 27 -4.29 -19.16 -20.63
C SER A 27 -5.72 -19.45 -21.02
N GLN A 28 -6.02 -20.68 -21.44
CA GLN A 28 -7.38 -21.10 -21.83
C GLN A 28 -8.36 -21.09 -20.64
N ARG A 29 -7.87 -21.51 -19.45
CA ARG A 29 -8.68 -21.46 -18.22
C ARG A 29 -8.91 -20.04 -17.75
N LEU A 30 -7.89 -19.18 -17.86
CA LEU A 30 -8.01 -17.75 -17.53
C LEU A 30 -9.05 -17.07 -18.41
N VAL A 31 -8.96 -17.22 -19.74
CA VAL A 31 -9.95 -16.67 -20.69
C VAL A 31 -11.36 -17.16 -20.36
N LYS A 32 -11.52 -18.44 -20.03
CA LYS A 32 -12.84 -19.02 -19.70
C LYS A 32 -13.43 -18.47 -18.39
N LYS A 33 -12.57 -18.19 -17.39
CA LYS A 33 -13.00 -17.73 -16.07
C LYS A 33 -13.06 -16.21 -15.94
N PHE A 34 -12.41 -15.49 -16.87
CA PHE A 34 -12.38 -14.04 -16.82
C PHE A 34 -13.78 -13.46 -17.01
N PRO A 35 -14.26 -12.57 -16.10
CA PRO A 35 -15.66 -12.15 -16.10
C PRO A 35 -16.03 -11.20 -17.25
N PHE A 36 -15.02 -10.65 -17.96
CA PHE A 36 -15.20 -9.69 -19.02
C PHE A 36 -14.53 -10.16 -20.31
N ARG A 37 -14.73 -9.43 -21.42
CA ARG A 37 -13.94 -9.63 -22.63
C ARG A 37 -12.51 -9.11 -22.38
N PRO A 38 -11.49 -9.97 -22.43
CA PRO A 38 -10.11 -9.52 -22.17
C PRO A 38 -9.62 -8.52 -23.21
N THR A 39 -8.81 -7.55 -22.77
CA THR A 39 -8.08 -6.65 -23.64
C THR A 39 -6.88 -7.37 -24.27
N LYS A 40 -6.23 -6.73 -25.27
CA LYS A 40 -5.05 -7.33 -25.91
C LYS A 40 -3.89 -7.55 -24.91
N GLY A 41 -3.65 -6.58 -24.02
CA GLY A 41 -2.64 -6.73 -22.97
C GLY A 41 -2.96 -7.88 -22.00
N GLN A 42 -4.23 -8.01 -21.59
CA GLN A 42 -4.66 -9.10 -20.74
C GLN A 42 -4.51 -10.48 -21.42
N LEU A 43 -4.81 -10.57 -22.72
CA LEU A 43 -4.58 -11.80 -23.49
C LEU A 43 -3.08 -12.16 -23.58
N ARG A 44 -2.19 -11.18 -23.78
CA ARG A 44 -0.72 -11.44 -23.75
C ARG A 44 -0.27 -11.92 -22.39
N PHE A 45 -0.76 -11.31 -21.30
CA PHE A 45 -0.51 -11.79 -19.95
C PHE A 45 -0.96 -13.24 -19.78
N PHE A 46 -2.19 -13.59 -20.23
CA PHE A 46 -2.68 -14.97 -20.15
C PHE A 46 -1.79 -15.94 -20.92
N ALA A 47 -1.36 -15.58 -22.13
CA ALA A 47 -0.46 -16.42 -22.92
C ALA A 47 0.88 -16.67 -22.20
N GLN A 48 1.48 -15.63 -21.60
CA GLN A 48 2.74 -15.77 -20.87
C GLN A 48 2.60 -16.59 -19.58
N THR A 49 1.39 -16.74 -19.01
CA THR A 49 1.17 -17.60 -17.84
C THR A 49 1.34 -19.08 -18.16
N ASP A 50 1.24 -19.49 -19.42
CA ASP A 50 1.49 -20.88 -19.82
C ASP A 50 2.95 -21.25 -19.55
N ASP A 51 3.90 -20.44 -20.03
CA ASP A 51 5.33 -20.67 -19.78
C ASP A 51 5.73 -20.39 -18.32
N PHE A 52 5.05 -19.46 -17.67
CA PHE A 52 5.35 -19.10 -16.28
C PHE A 52 4.91 -20.16 -15.28
N LEU A 53 3.76 -20.81 -15.48
CA LEU A 53 3.19 -21.79 -14.54
C LEU A 53 3.51 -23.24 -14.89
N ILE A 54 3.78 -23.55 -16.18
CA ILE A 54 4.08 -24.89 -16.63
C ILE A 54 5.60 -25.01 -16.80
N GLU A 55 6.26 -25.80 -15.96
CA GLU A 55 7.67 -26.09 -16.10
C GLU A 55 7.90 -26.97 -17.33
N GLU A 56 8.76 -26.53 -18.25
CA GLU A 56 9.38 -27.44 -19.21
C GLU A 56 10.36 -28.35 -18.45
N SER A 57 10.11 -29.64 -18.52
CA SER A 57 10.97 -30.68 -17.93
C SER A 57 12.42 -30.50 -18.41
N GLY A 58 13.31 -30.03 -17.57
CA GLY A 58 14.75 -30.04 -17.82
C GLY A 58 15.53 -28.73 -17.63
N LEU A 59 14.89 -27.62 -17.49
CA LEU A 59 15.52 -26.33 -17.10
C LEU A 59 15.16 -26.00 -15.66
N GLU A 60 16.12 -26.19 -14.74
CA GLU A 60 15.95 -25.65 -13.37
C GLU A 60 15.94 -24.11 -13.42
N ARG A 61 14.75 -23.53 -13.53
CA ARG A 61 14.56 -22.09 -13.35
C ARG A 61 14.44 -21.82 -11.86
N TYR A 62 15.53 -21.34 -11.27
CA TYR A 62 15.63 -21.19 -9.82
C TYR A 62 14.86 -20.00 -9.24
N ARG A 63 14.50 -18.96 -10.06
CA ARG A 63 13.87 -17.74 -9.58
C ARG A 63 13.00 -17.09 -10.64
N ASP A 64 11.82 -17.69 -10.89
CA ASP A 64 10.86 -17.12 -11.84
C ASP A 64 10.06 -15.99 -11.20
N CYS A 65 10.06 -14.83 -11.85
CA CYS A 65 9.29 -13.67 -11.46
C CYS A 65 8.42 -13.17 -12.61
N PHE A 66 7.18 -12.81 -12.33
CA PHE A 66 6.30 -12.10 -13.26
C PHE A 66 6.09 -10.66 -12.83
N LEU A 67 6.45 -9.69 -13.67
CA LEU A 67 6.12 -8.29 -13.51
C LEU A 67 4.83 -7.98 -14.26
N LEU A 68 3.76 -7.70 -13.53
CA LEU A 68 2.51 -7.20 -14.10
C LEU A 68 2.41 -5.69 -13.83
N LYS A 69 2.82 -4.91 -14.81
CA LYS A 69 2.68 -3.45 -14.79
C LYS A 69 1.32 -3.05 -15.35
N GLY A 70 0.70 -2.04 -14.78
CA GLY A 70 -0.57 -1.56 -15.33
C GLY A 70 -1.09 -0.35 -14.60
N TYR A 71 -1.77 0.50 -15.33
CA TYR A 71 -2.33 1.76 -14.83
C TYR A 71 -3.68 1.56 -14.13
N ALA A 72 -4.23 2.61 -13.55
CA ALA A 72 -5.58 2.60 -12.99
C ALA A 72 -6.60 2.19 -14.07
N GLY A 73 -7.60 1.38 -13.71
CA GLY A 73 -8.66 0.92 -14.63
C GLY A 73 -8.24 -0.13 -15.67
N THR A 74 -7.01 -0.66 -15.65
CA THR A 74 -6.56 -1.68 -16.62
C THR A 74 -6.91 -3.12 -16.23
N GLY A 75 -7.58 -3.32 -15.09
CA GLY A 75 -8.09 -4.62 -14.65
C GLY A 75 -7.08 -5.52 -13.96
N LYS A 76 -6.00 -5.00 -13.37
CA LYS A 76 -5.01 -5.76 -12.56
C LYS A 76 -5.70 -6.63 -11.49
N THR A 77 -6.59 -6.03 -10.74
CA THR A 77 -7.36 -6.68 -9.66
C THR A 77 -8.15 -7.88 -10.17
N THR A 78 -8.84 -7.72 -11.31
CA THR A 78 -9.63 -8.79 -11.95
C THR A 78 -8.74 -9.92 -12.45
N ILE A 79 -7.57 -9.59 -13.02
CA ILE A 79 -6.57 -10.58 -13.44
C ILE A 79 -6.12 -11.41 -12.24
N VAL A 80 -5.73 -10.77 -11.14
CA VAL A 80 -5.23 -11.44 -9.93
C VAL A 80 -6.30 -12.35 -9.34
N SER A 81 -7.52 -11.86 -9.19
CA SER A 81 -8.65 -12.63 -8.69
C SER A 81 -8.92 -13.87 -9.55
N THR A 82 -8.89 -13.73 -10.88
CA THR A 82 -9.05 -14.86 -11.82
C THR A 82 -7.88 -15.83 -11.75
N LEU A 83 -6.63 -15.33 -11.69
CA LEU A 83 -5.43 -16.16 -11.61
C LEU A 83 -5.44 -17.03 -10.35
N ILE A 84 -5.78 -16.48 -9.19
CA ILE A 84 -5.88 -17.22 -7.93
C ILE A 84 -6.83 -18.42 -8.04
N GLN A 85 -7.94 -18.26 -8.75
CA GLN A 85 -8.91 -19.35 -8.96
C GLN A 85 -8.40 -20.48 -9.88
N VAL A 86 -7.42 -20.17 -10.72
CA VAL A 86 -6.84 -21.10 -11.70
C VAL A 86 -5.63 -21.85 -11.15
N LEU A 87 -4.83 -21.24 -10.27
CA LEU A 87 -3.57 -21.77 -9.76
C LEU A 87 -3.65 -23.19 -9.22
N LYS A 88 -4.71 -23.53 -8.50
CA LYS A 88 -4.92 -24.87 -7.92
C LYS A 88 -4.92 -25.99 -8.97
N ASN A 89 -5.32 -25.68 -10.20
CA ASN A 89 -5.37 -26.66 -11.29
C ASN A 89 -3.97 -27.05 -11.79
N TYR A 90 -2.96 -26.26 -11.42
CA TYR A 90 -1.55 -26.44 -11.81
C TYR A 90 -0.64 -26.73 -10.62
N GLY A 91 -1.22 -27.13 -9.49
CA GLY A 91 -0.47 -27.52 -8.29
C GLY A 91 0.05 -26.34 -7.43
N PHE A 92 -0.29 -25.10 -7.78
CA PHE A 92 0.16 -23.95 -7.03
C PHE A 92 -0.82 -23.51 -5.92
N LYS A 93 -0.26 -23.24 -4.75
CA LYS A 93 -0.89 -22.43 -3.70
C LYS A 93 -0.66 -20.95 -4.02
N SER A 94 -1.35 -20.05 -3.33
CA SER A 94 -1.08 -18.60 -3.42
C SER A 94 -0.95 -17.96 -2.05
N VAL A 95 0.02 -17.06 -1.91
CA VAL A 95 0.20 -16.14 -0.77
C VAL A 95 0.09 -14.72 -1.30
N LEU A 96 -0.77 -13.94 -0.67
CA LEU A 96 -1.09 -12.57 -1.09
C LEU A 96 -0.46 -11.58 -0.13
N LEU A 97 0.32 -10.64 -0.66
CA LEU A 97 1.07 -9.68 0.13
C LEU A 97 0.93 -8.26 -0.44
N ALA A 98 1.07 -7.27 0.45
CA ALA A 98 1.12 -5.88 0.07
C ALA A 98 2.11 -5.10 0.97
N PRO A 99 2.60 -3.93 0.57
CA PRO A 99 3.52 -3.13 1.39
C PRO A 99 2.89 -2.59 2.67
N THR A 100 1.58 -2.27 2.65
CA THR A 100 0.85 -1.64 3.76
C THR A 100 -0.37 -2.45 4.18
N GLY A 101 -0.86 -2.25 5.42
CA GLY A 101 -2.08 -2.89 5.94
C GLY A 101 -3.30 -2.55 5.09
N ARG A 102 -3.43 -1.28 4.70
CA ARG A 102 -4.54 -0.82 3.85
C ARG A 102 -4.55 -1.50 2.47
N ALA A 103 -3.39 -1.58 1.81
CA ALA A 103 -3.27 -2.29 0.54
C ALA A 103 -3.59 -3.80 0.70
N ALA A 104 -3.15 -4.42 1.79
CA ALA A 104 -3.47 -5.81 2.09
C ALA A 104 -4.99 -6.01 2.30
N LYS A 105 -5.68 -5.09 2.97
CA LYS A 105 -7.15 -5.14 3.11
C LYS A 105 -7.84 -5.02 1.76
N VAL A 106 -7.46 -4.05 0.93
CA VAL A 106 -7.99 -3.90 -0.43
C VAL A 106 -7.78 -5.19 -1.23
N MET A 107 -6.56 -5.76 -1.17
CA MET A 107 -6.24 -7.02 -1.84
C MET A 107 -7.08 -8.20 -1.32
N SER A 108 -7.32 -8.27 0.00
CA SER A 108 -8.17 -9.30 0.60
C SER A 108 -9.60 -9.21 0.11
N ASN A 109 -10.15 -8.01 -0.02
CA ASN A 109 -11.53 -7.78 -0.43
C ASN A 109 -11.79 -8.28 -1.87
N TYR A 110 -10.91 -7.94 -2.82
CA TYR A 110 -11.14 -8.34 -4.21
C TYR A 110 -10.74 -9.78 -4.52
N SER A 111 -9.83 -10.36 -3.73
CA SER A 111 -9.35 -11.72 -3.95
C SER A 111 -10.12 -12.79 -3.18
N GLU A 112 -10.99 -12.37 -2.26
CA GLU A 112 -11.72 -13.24 -1.31
C GLU A 112 -10.75 -14.14 -0.49
N LYS A 113 -9.51 -13.70 -0.34
CA LYS A 113 -8.44 -14.38 0.39
C LYS A 113 -7.74 -13.40 1.32
N ILE A 114 -7.31 -13.88 2.47
CA ILE A 114 -6.52 -13.08 3.40
C ILE A 114 -5.18 -12.71 2.75
N ALA A 115 -4.94 -11.41 2.59
CA ALA A 115 -3.64 -10.84 2.27
C ALA A 115 -3.00 -10.27 3.54
N LEU A 116 -1.68 -10.32 3.60
CA LEU A 116 -0.89 -9.81 4.73
C LEU A 116 0.05 -8.71 4.23
N THR A 117 0.59 -7.92 5.15
CA THR A 117 1.72 -7.07 4.76
C THR A 117 2.97 -7.93 4.55
N ILE A 118 3.87 -7.47 3.67
CA ILE A 118 5.16 -8.13 3.43
C ILE A 118 5.86 -8.34 4.77
N HIS A 119 5.94 -7.29 5.61
CA HIS A 119 6.58 -7.35 6.93
C HIS A 119 5.99 -8.44 7.82
N LYS A 120 4.65 -8.52 7.93
CA LYS A 120 3.97 -9.55 8.75
C LYS A 120 4.25 -10.96 8.26
N LYS A 121 4.51 -11.12 6.96
CA LYS A 121 4.76 -12.45 6.38
C LYS A 121 6.20 -12.89 6.49
N ILE A 122 7.16 -11.99 6.32
CA ILE A 122 8.57 -12.40 6.18
C ILE A 122 9.41 -12.21 7.44
N TYR A 123 8.96 -11.35 8.38
CA TYR A 123 9.72 -11.10 9.61
C TYR A 123 9.03 -11.65 10.84
N LYS A 124 9.84 -12.07 11.80
CA LYS A 124 9.46 -12.23 13.21
C LYS A 124 10.34 -11.34 14.06
N GLN A 125 9.75 -10.88 15.13
CA GLN A 125 10.47 -10.12 16.15
C GLN A 125 11.38 -11.07 16.94
N THR A 126 12.63 -10.70 17.06
CA THR A 126 13.60 -11.36 17.95
C THR A 126 14.25 -10.30 18.82
N SER A 127 14.64 -10.68 20.03
CA SER A 127 15.47 -9.84 20.88
C SER A 127 16.93 -10.15 20.61
N ASP A 128 17.72 -9.13 20.29
CA ASP A 128 19.17 -9.28 20.34
C ASP A 128 19.61 -9.51 21.78
N SER A 129 20.25 -10.64 22.03
CA SER A 129 20.74 -11.05 23.35
C SER A 129 21.80 -10.10 23.93
N PHE A 130 22.43 -9.28 23.10
CA PHE A 130 23.54 -8.39 23.49
C PHE A 130 23.12 -6.95 23.73
N SER A 131 22.24 -6.38 22.91
CA SER A 131 21.84 -4.97 22.99
C SER A 131 20.47 -4.75 23.61
N GLY A 132 19.65 -5.83 23.76
CA GLY A 132 18.26 -5.73 24.18
C GLY A 132 17.35 -5.02 23.20
N SER A 133 17.89 -4.55 22.07
CA SER A 133 17.11 -3.90 21.03
C SER A 133 16.24 -4.94 20.30
N LEU A 134 15.02 -4.51 19.95
CA LEU A 134 14.16 -5.30 19.08
C LEU A 134 14.80 -5.35 17.70
N THR A 135 15.16 -6.54 17.26
CA THR A 135 15.64 -6.79 15.91
C THR A 135 14.60 -7.61 15.14
N PHE A 136 14.52 -7.34 13.85
CA PHE A 136 13.71 -8.12 12.93
C PHE A 136 14.58 -9.18 12.30
N GLN A 137 14.19 -10.42 12.45
CA GLN A 137 14.81 -11.53 11.78
C GLN A 137 13.86 -12.08 10.74
N ARG A 138 14.36 -12.28 9.52
CA ARG A 138 13.61 -12.99 8.50
C ARG A 138 13.28 -14.39 9.02
N GLN A 139 11.99 -14.74 8.99
CA GLN A 139 11.56 -16.08 9.39
C GLN A 139 11.77 -17.08 8.26
N LYS A 140 11.80 -18.35 8.62
CA LYS A 140 11.88 -19.43 7.66
C LYS A 140 10.61 -19.53 6.82
N ASN A 141 10.77 -19.74 5.51
CA ASN A 141 9.63 -20.02 4.64
C ASN A 141 9.28 -21.51 4.71
N TYR A 142 8.01 -21.82 4.95
CA TYR A 142 7.46 -23.19 4.95
C TYR A 142 6.55 -23.45 3.74
N HIS A 143 6.47 -22.53 2.79
CA HIS A 143 5.69 -22.67 1.57
C HIS A 143 6.52 -23.34 0.48
N ASP A 144 5.90 -24.28 -0.21
CA ASP A 144 6.38 -24.95 -1.40
C ASP A 144 5.37 -24.83 -2.52
N ASN A 145 5.77 -24.88 -3.77
CA ASN A 145 4.90 -24.79 -4.95
C ASN A 145 3.86 -23.65 -4.78
N THR A 146 4.33 -22.48 -4.41
CA THR A 146 3.50 -21.35 -4.05
C THR A 146 3.83 -20.14 -4.90
N LEU A 147 2.80 -19.53 -5.50
CA LEU A 147 2.92 -18.21 -6.12
C LEU A 147 2.70 -17.13 -5.07
N PHE A 148 3.74 -16.36 -4.78
CA PHE A 148 3.67 -15.16 -3.96
C PHE A 148 3.28 -14.00 -4.85
N ILE A 149 2.12 -13.40 -4.58
CA ILE A 149 1.58 -12.28 -5.35
C ILE A 149 1.67 -11.03 -4.48
N ILE A 150 2.44 -10.06 -4.93
CA ILE A 150 2.67 -8.79 -4.24
C ILE A 150 1.99 -7.67 -5.03
N ASP A 151 0.94 -7.07 -4.46
CA ASP A 151 0.30 -5.89 -5.04
C ASP A 151 0.96 -4.61 -4.52
N GLU A 152 0.73 -3.48 -5.21
CA GLU A 152 1.34 -2.16 -4.93
C GLU A 152 2.89 -2.21 -4.85
N ALA A 153 3.53 -3.02 -5.69
CA ALA A 153 4.99 -3.15 -5.72
C ALA A 153 5.71 -1.84 -6.09
N SER A 154 4.99 -0.84 -6.62
CA SER A 154 5.49 0.53 -6.84
C SER A 154 6.00 1.22 -5.57
N MET A 155 5.56 0.76 -4.39
CA MET A 155 5.98 1.31 -3.09
C MET A 155 7.23 0.65 -2.51
N ILE A 156 7.73 -0.46 -3.09
CA ILE A 156 8.84 -1.22 -2.52
C ILE A 156 10.16 -0.55 -2.87
N SER A 157 10.97 -0.25 -1.82
CA SER A 157 12.32 0.30 -1.94
C SER A 157 13.39 -0.79 -1.83
N ASP A 158 14.59 -0.47 -2.33
CA ASP A 158 15.81 -1.24 -2.11
C ASP A 158 16.71 -0.63 -1.01
N GLU A 159 16.22 0.39 -0.31
CA GLU A 159 16.93 0.96 0.84
C GLU A 159 16.87 0.03 2.04
N ALA A 160 17.93 0.04 2.84
CA ALA A 160 18.02 -0.78 4.04
C ALA A 160 17.18 -0.16 5.16
N ASP A 161 16.07 -0.81 5.53
CA ASP A 161 15.20 -0.37 6.63
C ASP A 161 15.61 -0.97 7.98
N TYR A 162 15.98 -2.25 7.98
CA TYR A 162 16.31 -3.01 9.18
C TYR A 162 17.61 -3.81 8.98
N GLY A 163 18.68 -3.36 9.62
CA GLY A 163 20.00 -3.97 9.45
C GLY A 163 20.66 -3.52 8.13
N ASN A 164 21.36 -4.44 7.46
CA ASN A 164 22.13 -4.13 6.23
C ASN A 164 21.41 -4.54 4.94
N ARG A 165 20.13 -4.93 4.99
CA ARG A 165 19.38 -5.45 3.84
C ARG A 165 18.10 -4.68 3.60
N SER A 166 17.68 -4.64 2.34
CA SER A 166 16.43 -4.03 1.94
C SER A 166 15.25 -4.99 2.05
N LEU A 167 14.04 -4.45 2.22
CA LEU A 167 12.80 -5.22 2.21
C LEU A 167 12.65 -6.07 0.93
N LEU A 168 13.05 -5.52 -0.23
CA LEU A 168 12.99 -6.24 -1.51
C LEU A 168 13.92 -7.47 -1.50
N ALA A 169 15.15 -7.31 -1.00
CA ALA A 169 16.10 -8.41 -0.94
C ALA A 169 15.63 -9.54 0.00
N ASP A 170 15.13 -9.17 1.18
CA ASP A 170 14.61 -10.13 2.15
C ASP A 170 13.36 -10.85 1.65
N LEU A 171 12.46 -10.13 0.93
CA LEU A 171 11.30 -10.73 0.27
C LEU A 171 11.71 -11.78 -0.76
N ILE A 172 12.64 -11.44 -1.65
CA ILE A 172 13.11 -12.35 -2.71
C ILE A 172 13.77 -13.58 -2.10
N GLU A 173 14.66 -13.42 -1.12
CA GLU A 173 15.28 -14.54 -0.42
C GLU A 173 14.27 -15.41 0.33
N PHE A 174 13.24 -14.79 0.94
CA PHE A 174 12.18 -15.54 1.60
C PHE A 174 11.38 -16.38 0.61
N VAL A 175 10.96 -15.80 -0.51
CA VAL A 175 10.16 -16.50 -1.52
C VAL A 175 10.91 -17.70 -2.07
N PHE A 176 12.17 -17.51 -2.45
CA PHE A 176 12.99 -18.54 -3.12
C PHE A 176 13.84 -19.40 -2.17
N GLU A 177 13.52 -19.38 -0.87
CA GLU A 177 14.13 -20.29 0.10
C GLU A 177 13.77 -21.75 -0.17
N ASN A 178 12.58 -22.01 -0.69
CA ASN A 178 12.13 -23.35 -1.08
C ASN A 178 11.93 -23.46 -2.59
N PRO A 179 12.18 -24.63 -3.17
CA PRO A 179 11.99 -24.87 -4.60
C PRO A 179 10.50 -24.80 -5.00
N GLY A 180 10.25 -24.61 -6.29
CA GLY A 180 8.91 -24.54 -6.87
C GLY A 180 8.11 -23.28 -6.52
N ASN A 181 8.64 -22.38 -5.69
CA ASN A 181 8.02 -21.09 -5.43
C ASN A 181 8.27 -20.11 -6.58
N LYS A 182 7.27 -19.28 -6.86
CA LYS A 182 7.32 -18.22 -7.87
C LYS A 182 6.88 -16.89 -7.27
N LEU A 183 7.36 -15.80 -7.86
CA LEU A 183 7.05 -14.43 -7.43
C LEU A 183 6.27 -13.70 -8.53
N MET A 184 5.25 -12.93 -8.14
CA MET A 184 4.56 -12.00 -9.01
C MET A 184 4.51 -10.63 -8.35
N LEU A 185 5.06 -9.62 -9.01
CA LEU A 185 5.08 -8.24 -8.57
C LEU A 185 4.13 -7.42 -9.45
N ILE A 186 3.18 -6.76 -8.82
CA ILE A 186 2.13 -6.00 -9.48
C ILE A 186 2.24 -4.54 -9.05
N GLY A 187 2.22 -3.63 -10.01
CA GLY A 187 2.31 -2.21 -9.68
C GLY A 187 1.90 -1.29 -10.82
N ASP A 188 1.86 -0.02 -10.48
CA ASP A 188 1.49 1.05 -11.40
C ASP A 188 2.68 2.02 -11.55
N MET A 189 3.18 2.10 -12.78
CA MET A 189 4.36 2.91 -13.13
C MET A 189 4.10 4.41 -13.10
N ALA A 190 2.84 4.84 -13.13
CA ALA A 190 2.48 6.26 -13.07
C ALA A 190 2.26 6.76 -11.63
N GLN A 191 2.15 5.87 -10.65
CA GLN A 191 2.08 6.25 -9.24
C GLN A 191 3.41 6.78 -8.69
N LEU A 192 3.36 7.38 -7.51
CA LEU A 192 4.55 7.82 -6.79
C LEU A 192 5.48 6.63 -6.50
N PRO A 193 6.75 6.70 -6.90
CA PRO A 193 7.75 5.72 -6.49
C PRO A 193 8.14 5.93 -5.02
N PRO A 194 8.96 5.04 -4.45
CA PRO A 194 9.57 5.28 -3.14
C PRO A 194 10.31 6.61 -3.10
N VAL A 195 10.32 7.25 -1.94
CA VAL A 195 10.93 8.58 -1.76
C VAL A 195 12.39 8.55 -2.23
N GLY A 196 12.78 9.54 -3.03
CA GLY A 196 14.14 9.65 -3.56
C GLY A 196 14.46 8.74 -4.76
N LYS A 197 13.51 7.98 -5.28
CA LYS A 197 13.68 7.11 -6.44
C LYS A 197 12.86 7.62 -7.63
N ALA A 198 13.37 7.44 -8.84
CA ALA A 198 12.61 7.72 -10.07
C ALA A 198 11.59 6.60 -10.39
N LEU A 199 11.89 5.37 -9.97
CA LEU A 199 11.10 4.16 -10.16
C LEU A 199 11.34 3.20 -9.00
N SER A 200 10.34 2.37 -8.67
CA SER A 200 10.53 1.26 -7.74
C SER A 200 11.43 0.18 -8.35
N PRO A 201 12.50 -0.25 -7.67
CA PRO A 201 13.36 -1.34 -8.13
C PRO A 201 12.62 -2.67 -8.25
N ALA A 202 11.52 -2.85 -7.52
CA ALA A 202 10.66 -4.03 -7.63
C ALA A 202 9.89 -4.10 -8.96
N LEU A 203 9.79 -3.00 -9.71
CA LEU A 203 9.16 -2.95 -11.03
C LEU A 203 10.18 -2.76 -12.17
N ASP A 204 11.45 -2.86 -11.88
CA ASP A 204 12.53 -2.76 -12.87
C ASP A 204 13.06 -4.17 -13.23
N LYS A 205 12.70 -4.65 -14.43
CA LYS A 205 13.13 -5.95 -14.95
C LYS A 205 14.65 -6.10 -14.93
N ALA A 206 15.37 -5.13 -15.51
CA ALA A 206 16.82 -5.18 -15.62
C ALA A 206 17.50 -5.19 -14.23
N TYR A 207 16.94 -4.47 -13.27
CA TYR A 207 17.40 -4.46 -11.89
C TYR A 207 17.24 -5.84 -11.24
N LEU A 208 16.08 -6.48 -11.39
CA LEU A 208 15.80 -7.81 -10.82
C LEU A 208 16.67 -8.91 -11.45
N GLU A 209 16.79 -8.91 -12.77
CA GLU A 209 17.64 -9.85 -13.49
C GLU A 209 19.11 -9.73 -13.08
N LYS A 210 19.62 -8.49 -12.99
CA LYS A 210 21.05 -8.23 -12.69
C LYS A 210 21.40 -8.48 -11.23
N ASN A 211 20.57 -8.04 -10.28
CA ASN A 211 20.93 -8.04 -8.86
C ASN A 211 20.47 -9.31 -8.12
N PHE A 212 19.44 -10.00 -8.64
CA PHE A 212 18.87 -11.18 -7.99
C PHE A 212 18.89 -12.43 -8.86
N TYR A 213 19.47 -12.35 -10.06
CA TYR A 213 19.59 -13.48 -11.01
C TYR A 213 18.25 -14.15 -11.30
N MET A 214 17.22 -13.34 -11.53
CA MET A 214 15.85 -13.80 -11.77
C MET A 214 15.59 -14.00 -13.26
N SER A 215 14.71 -14.95 -13.58
CA SER A 215 14.07 -15.06 -14.91
C SER A 215 12.78 -14.23 -14.85
N VAL A 216 12.72 -13.10 -15.59
CA VAL A 216 11.64 -12.14 -15.44
C VAL A 216 10.74 -12.11 -16.67
N PHE A 217 9.49 -12.57 -16.49
CA PHE A 217 8.38 -12.32 -17.41
C PHE A 217 7.82 -10.94 -17.16
N GLU A 218 7.36 -10.26 -18.19
CA GLU A 218 6.85 -8.90 -18.06
C GLU A 218 5.69 -8.63 -19.01
N GLU A 219 4.61 -8.04 -18.50
CA GLU A 219 3.53 -7.50 -19.31
C GLU A 219 3.07 -6.14 -18.76
N GLU A 220 2.83 -5.19 -19.66
CA GLU A 220 2.30 -3.87 -19.33
C GLU A 220 0.88 -3.69 -19.85
N LEU A 221 -0.06 -3.50 -18.94
CA LEU A 221 -1.46 -3.24 -19.25
C LEU A 221 -1.68 -1.74 -19.45
N THR A 222 -1.94 -1.33 -20.67
CA THR A 222 -2.14 0.08 -21.03
C THR A 222 -3.58 0.44 -21.36
N GLU A 223 -4.41 -0.57 -21.66
CA GLU A 223 -5.79 -0.41 -22.11
C GLU A 223 -6.73 -0.28 -20.91
N VAL A 224 -7.46 0.83 -20.80
CA VAL A 224 -8.50 1.04 -19.79
C VAL A 224 -9.74 0.22 -20.17
N MET A 225 -10.37 -0.44 -19.21
CA MET A 225 -11.57 -1.25 -19.45
C MET A 225 -12.76 -0.37 -19.87
N ARG A 226 -13.46 -0.76 -20.94
CA ARG A 226 -14.55 0.04 -21.53
C ARG A 226 -15.72 0.37 -20.61
N GLN A 227 -15.87 -0.35 -19.50
CA GLN A 227 -16.94 -0.10 -18.52
C GLN A 227 -16.80 1.23 -17.79
N ASP A 228 -15.59 1.82 -17.81
CA ASP A 228 -15.23 3.03 -17.07
C ASP A 228 -15.16 4.29 -17.95
N GLU A 229 -15.66 4.23 -19.19
CA GLU A 229 -15.64 5.37 -20.15
C GLU A 229 -16.41 6.60 -19.64
N GLN A 230 -17.28 6.46 -18.64
CA GLN A 230 -18.03 7.57 -18.03
C GLN A 230 -17.36 8.13 -16.77
N SER A 231 -16.22 7.59 -16.34
CA SER A 231 -15.49 8.06 -15.18
C SER A 231 -14.51 9.18 -15.53
N GLY A 232 -14.74 10.35 -14.96
CA GLY A 232 -13.82 11.49 -15.03
C GLY A 232 -12.54 11.23 -14.24
N ILE A 233 -12.61 10.41 -13.18
CA ILE A 233 -11.45 9.98 -12.40
C ILE A 233 -10.48 9.24 -13.33
N LEU A 234 -10.94 8.23 -14.07
CA LEU A 234 -10.09 7.46 -14.98
C LEU A 234 -9.67 8.23 -16.22
N TYR A 235 -10.56 9.08 -16.76
CA TYR A 235 -10.22 9.96 -17.86
C TYR A 235 -9.06 10.89 -17.49
N ASN A 236 -9.17 11.62 -16.39
CA ASN A 236 -8.12 12.54 -15.93
C ASN A 236 -6.83 11.80 -15.54
N ALA A 237 -6.94 10.62 -14.93
CA ALA A 237 -5.77 9.79 -14.65
C ALA A 237 -5.05 9.35 -15.93
N THR A 238 -5.79 9.02 -16.99
CA THR A 238 -5.21 8.64 -18.28
C THR A 238 -4.50 9.82 -18.94
N GLU A 239 -5.12 11.00 -18.98
CA GLU A 239 -4.51 12.24 -19.50
C GLU A 239 -3.21 12.57 -18.74
N LEU A 240 -3.22 12.50 -17.39
CA LEU A 240 -2.02 12.72 -16.58
C LEU A 240 -0.90 11.72 -16.89
N ARG A 241 -1.24 10.44 -16.99
CA ARG A 241 -0.27 9.39 -17.34
C ARG A 241 0.40 9.67 -18.69
N ASP A 242 -0.37 10.09 -19.69
CA ASP A 242 0.16 10.37 -21.01
C ASP A 242 1.10 11.59 -21.02
N GLN A 243 0.91 12.55 -20.11
CA GLN A 243 1.81 13.67 -19.89
C GLN A 243 3.15 13.29 -19.26
N LEU A 244 3.28 12.12 -18.61
CA LEU A 244 4.56 11.66 -18.06
C LEU A 244 5.66 11.46 -19.10
N LYS A 245 5.30 11.35 -20.37
CA LYS A 245 6.22 11.21 -21.51
C LYS A 245 6.79 12.54 -21.99
N ASN A 246 6.21 13.65 -21.55
CA ASN A 246 6.54 14.99 -22.04
C ASN A 246 7.54 15.67 -21.10
N GLU A 247 8.60 16.27 -21.67
CA GLU A 247 9.56 17.07 -20.89
C GLU A 247 8.91 18.29 -20.22
N LYS A 248 7.93 18.90 -20.91
CA LYS A 248 7.12 20.00 -20.38
C LYS A 248 5.66 19.56 -20.38
N PRO A 249 5.16 19.11 -19.25
CA PRO A 249 3.79 18.64 -19.17
C PRO A 249 2.79 19.80 -19.26
N ASP A 250 1.77 19.59 -20.08
CA ASP A 250 0.61 20.49 -20.20
C ASP A 250 -0.61 19.79 -19.57
N ILE A 251 -0.86 20.11 -18.31
CA ILE A 251 -1.84 19.40 -17.50
C ILE A 251 -3.20 20.09 -17.62
N HIS A 252 -4.18 19.37 -18.14
CA HIS A 252 -5.56 19.80 -18.20
C HIS A 252 -6.49 18.79 -17.54
N ILE A 253 -7.32 19.26 -16.61
CA ILE A 253 -8.28 18.46 -15.88
C ILE A 253 -9.68 18.78 -16.36
N THR A 254 -10.45 17.77 -16.69
CA THR A 254 -11.84 17.87 -17.13
C THR A 254 -12.78 17.56 -15.98
N THR A 255 -13.62 18.53 -15.60
CA THR A 255 -14.59 18.37 -14.49
C THR A 255 -16.03 18.52 -14.94
N LYS A 256 -16.31 19.31 -15.98
CA LYS A 256 -17.68 19.65 -16.40
C LYS A 256 -18.43 18.51 -17.08
N THR A 257 -17.72 17.56 -17.68
CA THR A 257 -18.31 16.46 -18.49
C THR A 257 -18.71 15.26 -17.63
N TYR A 258 -18.07 15.10 -16.48
CA TYR A 258 -18.20 13.93 -15.64
C TYR A 258 -18.93 14.26 -14.33
N ARG A 259 -19.56 13.25 -13.74
CA ARG A 259 -20.35 13.38 -12.49
C ARG A 259 -19.58 12.99 -11.24
N ASP A 260 -18.35 12.53 -11.40
CA ASP A 260 -17.47 11.99 -10.35
C ASP A 260 -16.26 12.90 -10.08
N THR A 261 -16.09 14.00 -10.82
CA THR A 261 -14.94 14.90 -10.69
C THR A 261 -15.40 16.34 -10.52
N PHE A 262 -15.04 16.95 -9.41
CA PHE A 262 -15.53 18.29 -9.02
C PHE A 262 -14.36 19.25 -8.80
N ARG A 263 -14.55 20.51 -9.20
CA ARG A 263 -13.69 21.63 -8.84
C ARG A 263 -14.33 22.40 -7.71
N MET A 264 -13.57 22.70 -6.65
CA MET A 264 -14.07 23.50 -5.54
C MET A 264 -13.02 24.48 -4.99
N THR A 265 -13.47 25.46 -4.25
CA THR A 265 -12.62 26.38 -3.49
C THR A 265 -12.61 26.00 -2.01
N GLY A 266 -11.61 26.48 -1.27
CA GLY A 266 -11.52 26.24 0.17
C GLY A 266 -12.75 26.76 0.95
N GLU A 267 -13.42 27.80 0.45
CA GLU A 267 -14.65 28.34 1.06
C GLU A 267 -15.81 27.33 1.08
N LYS A 268 -15.83 26.39 0.15
CA LYS A 268 -16.85 25.34 0.05
C LYS A 268 -16.44 24.03 0.74
N LEU A 269 -15.31 24.03 1.44
CA LEU A 269 -14.77 22.80 2.03
C LEU A 269 -15.74 22.18 3.04
N GLU A 270 -16.33 22.98 3.92
CA GLU A 270 -17.28 22.48 4.91
C GLU A 270 -18.49 21.82 4.26
N GLU A 271 -19.11 22.50 3.28
CA GLU A 271 -20.25 21.98 2.54
C GLU A 271 -19.91 20.67 1.83
N GLY A 272 -18.75 20.63 1.15
CA GLY A 272 -18.27 19.44 0.47
C GLY A 272 -17.98 18.26 1.40
N LEU A 273 -17.36 18.51 2.56
CA LEU A 273 -17.08 17.46 3.54
C LEU A 273 -18.37 16.92 4.17
N ARG A 274 -19.32 17.79 4.54
CA ARG A 274 -20.61 17.34 5.08
C ARG A 274 -21.37 16.49 4.06
N TYR A 275 -21.40 16.93 2.79
CA TYR A 275 -21.98 16.15 1.71
C TYR A 275 -21.32 14.76 1.58
N ALA A 276 -19.97 14.70 1.56
CA ALA A 276 -19.26 13.45 1.40
C ALA A 276 -19.43 12.52 2.62
N PHE A 277 -19.42 13.07 3.83
CA PHE A 277 -19.64 12.28 5.06
C PHE A 277 -21.05 11.71 5.14
N ASP A 278 -22.06 12.49 4.73
CA ASP A 278 -23.45 12.05 4.71
C ASP A 278 -23.67 10.94 3.65
N LYS A 279 -23.00 11.07 2.49
CA LYS A 279 -23.18 10.14 1.37
C LYS A 279 -22.38 8.87 1.49
N HIS A 280 -21.11 8.97 1.89
CA HIS A 280 -20.14 7.90 1.84
C HIS A 280 -19.67 7.42 3.23
N GLY A 281 -19.93 8.19 4.26
CA GLY A 281 -19.36 8.00 5.59
C GLY A 281 -17.99 8.68 5.74
N GLN A 282 -17.65 9.04 6.96
CA GLN A 282 -16.38 9.68 7.28
C GLN A 282 -15.19 8.73 7.03
N GLU A 283 -15.39 7.42 7.24
CA GLU A 283 -14.39 6.37 7.02
C GLU A 283 -14.03 6.18 5.56
N ASN A 284 -14.93 6.51 4.64
CA ASN A 284 -14.74 6.40 3.20
C ASN A 284 -14.42 7.75 2.52
N THR A 285 -14.10 8.77 3.34
CA THR A 285 -13.75 10.11 2.86
C THR A 285 -12.38 10.51 3.38
N ILE A 286 -11.54 11.11 2.54
CA ILE A 286 -10.17 11.52 2.87
C ILE A 286 -9.79 12.84 2.21
N ILE A 287 -8.98 13.66 2.89
CA ILE A 287 -8.28 14.79 2.26
C ILE A 287 -6.83 14.38 1.97
N LEU A 288 -6.38 14.58 0.75
CA LEU A 288 -5.00 14.34 0.33
C LEU A 288 -4.25 15.64 0.11
N THR A 289 -3.06 15.72 0.69
CA THR A 289 -2.21 16.92 0.67
C THR A 289 -0.79 16.60 0.18
N ARG A 290 -0.03 17.67 -0.14
CA ARG A 290 1.39 17.55 -0.51
C ARG A 290 2.33 17.55 0.70
N SER A 291 1.88 18.09 1.85
CA SER A 291 2.73 18.23 3.03
C SER A 291 2.07 17.73 4.31
N ASN A 292 2.88 17.23 5.25
CA ASN A 292 2.38 16.88 6.58
C ASN A 292 1.80 18.10 7.31
N LYS A 293 2.35 19.30 7.10
CA LYS A 293 1.84 20.53 7.70
C LYS A 293 0.39 20.80 7.28
N SER A 294 0.10 20.70 5.98
CA SER A 294 -1.27 20.87 5.46
C SER A 294 -2.20 19.77 5.99
N ALA A 295 -1.71 18.51 6.06
CA ALA A 295 -2.49 17.41 6.62
C ALA A 295 -2.87 17.68 8.08
N VAL A 296 -1.96 18.16 8.92
CA VAL A 296 -2.26 18.55 10.32
C VAL A 296 -3.34 19.63 10.35
N GLN A 297 -3.22 20.67 9.54
CA GLN A 297 -4.19 21.76 9.50
C GLN A 297 -5.61 21.30 9.12
N TYR A 298 -5.72 20.42 8.10
CA TYR A 298 -7.02 19.85 7.72
C TYR A 298 -7.57 18.87 8.77
N ASN A 299 -6.72 18.10 9.43
CA ASN A 299 -7.13 17.24 10.55
C ASN A 299 -7.72 18.07 11.70
N GLU A 300 -7.06 19.16 12.09
CA GLU A 300 -7.58 20.09 13.09
C GLU A 300 -8.87 20.76 12.65
N TYR A 301 -8.94 21.19 11.37
CA TYR A 301 -10.15 21.79 10.82
C TYR A 301 -11.34 20.84 10.91
N ILE A 302 -11.18 19.58 10.45
CA ILE A 302 -12.25 18.58 10.49
C ILE A 302 -12.69 18.33 11.92
N ARG A 303 -11.76 18.12 12.84
CA ARG A 303 -12.09 17.88 14.25
C ARG A 303 -12.89 19.05 14.85
N ARG A 304 -12.41 20.28 14.69
CA ARG A 304 -13.02 21.46 15.31
C ARG A 304 -14.28 21.95 14.61
N GLN A 305 -14.30 22.00 13.28
CA GLN A 305 -15.41 22.62 12.53
C GLN A 305 -16.48 21.63 12.07
N ILE A 306 -16.09 20.36 11.83
CA ILE A 306 -17.02 19.35 11.32
C ILE A 306 -17.51 18.45 12.46
N ASN A 307 -16.57 17.92 13.27
CA ASN A 307 -16.88 17.01 14.37
C ASN A 307 -17.17 17.73 15.69
N PHE A 308 -16.94 19.04 15.76
CA PHE A 308 -17.14 19.86 16.96
C PHE A 308 -16.35 19.36 18.19
N SER A 309 -15.19 18.77 17.95
CA SER A 309 -14.28 18.31 18.99
C SER A 309 -13.69 19.49 19.77
N GLU A 310 -13.88 19.51 21.07
CA GLU A 310 -13.34 20.54 21.98
C GLU A 310 -12.03 20.08 22.63
N GLU A 311 -11.91 18.77 22.90
CA GLU A 311 -10.76 18.17 23.56
C GLU A 311 -9.62 17.85 22.58
N GLU A 312 -8.42 17.57 23.11
CA GLU A 312 -7.27 17.14 22.31
C GLU A 312 -7.49 15.79 21.66
N LEU A 313 -8.26 14.90 22.31
CA LEU A 313 -8.69 13.60 21.83
C LEU A 313 -10.16 13.38 22.19
N ASP A 314 -10.92 12.77 21.29
CA ASP A 314 -12.28 12.34 21.52
C ASP A 314 -12.50 10.89 21.11
N ALA A 315 -13.42 10.21 21.80
CA ALA A 315 -13.87 8.88 21.36
C ALA A 315 -14.50 9.01 19.96
N GLY A 316 -14.15 8.12 19.06
CA GLY A 316 -14.50 8.19 17.64
C GLY A 316 -13.42 8.83 16.76
N ASP A 317 -12.36 9.42 17.34
CA ASP A 317 -11.25 9.94 16.56
C ASP A 317 -10.58 8.83 15.73
N ARG A 318 -10.27 9.19 14.50
CA ARG A 318 -9.58 8.31 13.55
C ARG A 318 -8.11 8.66 13.53
N LEU A 319 -7.29 7.67 13.80
CA LEU A 319 -5.86 7.82 13.89
C LEU A 319 -5.16 6.88 12.92
N MET A 320 -3.98 7.26 12.46
CA MET A 320 -3.07 6.42 11.71
C MET A 320 -1.78 6.24 12.51
N VAL A 321 -1.34 5.01 12.65
CA VAL A 321 -0.06 4.67 13.27
C VAL A 321 1.07 5.07 12.32
N VAL A 322 2.08 5.76 12.83
CA VAL A 322 3.19 6.29 12.00
C VAL A 322 4.52 5.59 12.23
N ARG A 323 4.52 4.57 13.09
CA ARG A 323 5.67 3.70 13.35
C ARG A 323 5.20 2.30 13.69
N ASN A 324 5.88 1.28 13.17
CA ASN A 324 5.58 -0.11 13.50
C ASN A 324 5.65 -0.34 15.02
N ASN A 325 4.68 -1.07 15.56
CA ASN A 325 4.64 -1.49 16.95
C ASN A 325 4.37 -2.99 17.05
N TYR A 326 5.23 -3.69 17.77
CA TYR A 326 5.24 -5.15 17.84
C TYR A 326 4.90 -5.70 19.22
N SER A 327 4.65 -4.81 20.19
CA SER A 327 4.51 -5.17 21.60
C SER A 327 3.13 -4.91 22.18
N VAL A 328 2.30 -4.12 21.51
CA VAL A 328 0.97 -3.74 22.00
C VAL A 328 -0.05 -4.85 21.80
N LEU A 329 0.04 -5.61 20.72
CA LEU A 329 -0.83 -6.76 20.48
C LEU A 329 -0.20 -8.05 21.01
N ASP A 330 -1.03 -8.98 21.45
CA ASP A 330 -0.61 -10.32 21.85
C ASP A 330 -0.04 -11.10 20.66
N GLU A 331 0.85 -12.06 20.93
CA GLU A 331 1.52 -12.88 19.89
C GLU A 331 0.52 -13.65 19.02
N ASP A 332 -0.62 -14.06 19.58
CA ASP A 332 -1.70 -14.79 18.90
C ASP A 332 -2.72 -13.87 18.22
N SER A 333 -2.49 -12.56 18.23
CA SER A 333 -3.39 -11.58 17.63
C SER A 333 -3.60 -11.82 16.13
N PRO A 334 -4.85 -11.79 15.62
CA PRO A 334 -5.12 -11.92 14.19
C PRO A 334 -4.40 -10.88 13.34
N ALA A 335 -4.16 -9.68 13.87
CA ALA A 335 -3.40 -8.64 13.22
C ALA A 335 -1.88 -8.85 13.29
N GLY A 336 -1.38 -9.71 14.20
CA GLY A 336 0.03 -9.97 14.45
C GLY A 336 0.72 -8.81 15.16
N PHE A 337 0.95 -7.70 14.48
CA PHE A 337 1.50 -6.45 15.04
C PHE A 337 0.85 -5.24 14.36
N ILE A 338 1.06 -4.06 14.90
CA ILE A 338 0.54 -2.80 14.32
C ILE A 338 1.61 -2.21 13.42
N ALA A 339 1.31 -2.09 12.13
CA ALA A 339 2.22 -1.57 11.14
C ALA A 339 2.10 -0.04 10.97
N ASN A 340 3.17 0.59 10.51
CA ASN A 340 3.10 1.97 9.99
C ASN A 340 2.10 2.04 8.84
N GLY A 341 1.15 2.98 8.92
CA GLY A 341 0.05 3.13 7.99
C GLY A 341 -1.23 2.37 8.38
N ASP A 342 -1.22 1.57 9.46
CA ASP A 342 -2.46 0.99 9.98
C ASP A 342 -3.36 2.07 10.59
N PHE A 343 -4.66 1.93 10.34
CA PHE A 343 -5.69 2.85 10.85
C PHE A 343 -6.32 2.28 12.12
N VAL A 344 -6.50 3.13 13.10
CA VAL A 344 -7.17 2.80 14.36
C VAL A 344 -8.26 3.84 14.67
N GLU A 345 -9.32 3.36 15.29
CA GLU A 345 -10.36 4.18 15.87
C GLU A 345 -10.17 4.24 17.39
N LEU A 346 -10.25 5.43 17.95
CA LEU A 346 -10.19 5.67 19.38
C LEU A 346 -11.57 5.41 20.01
N LEU A 347 -11.70 4.36 20.81
CA LEU A 347 -12.98 4.00 21.41
C LEU A 347 -13.16 4.62 22.79
N LYS A 348 -12.08 4.71 23.57
CA LYS A 348 -12.12 5.22 24.93
C LYS A 348 -10.78 5.81 25.35
N ILE A 349 -10.83 6.92 26.08
CA ILE A 349 -9.69 7.51 26.78
C ILE A 349 -9.85 7.14 28.26
N LYS A 350 -8.81 6.49 28.82
CA LYS A 350 -8.80 6.07 30.23
C LYS A 350 -8.11 7.11 31.11
N LYS A 351 -6.95 7.62 30.66
CA LYS A 351 -6.11 8.53 31.41
C LYS A 351 -5.14 9.25 30.48
N THR A 352 -4.88 10.52 30.77
CA THR A 352 -3.77 11.28 30.17
C THR A 352 -2.72 11.58 31.23
N GLN A 353 -1.45 11.64 30.84
CA GLN A 353 -0.33 11.93 31.74
C GLN A 353 0.84 12.54 30.99
N GLU A 354 1.63 13.33 31.71
CA GLU A 354 2.89 13.88 31.25
C GLU A 354 4.01 13.28 32.08
N ILE A 355 4.95 12.61 31.41
CA ILE A 355 6.09 11.93 32.04
C ILE A 355 7.23 11.82 31.02
N HIS A 356 8.50 11.80 31.48
CA HIS A 356 9.70 11.76 30.62
C HIS A 356 9.80 12.93 29.63
N GLY A 357 9.12 14.07 29.94
CA GLY A 357 9.05 15.23 29.06
C GLY A 357 8.15 15.09 27.84
N PHE A 358 7.27 14.06 27.80
CA PHE A 358 6.30 13.78 26.76
C PHE A 358 4.91 13.52 27.34
N ARG A 359 3.88 13.71 26.51
CA ARG A 359 2.49 13.51 26.87
C ARG A 359 1.97 12.18 26.30
N PHE A 360 1.29 11.43 27.13
CA PHE A 360 0.73 10.12 26.78
C PHE A 360 -0.74 10.01 27.16
N ALA A 361 -1.47 9.14 26.46
CA ALA A 361 -2.79 8.71 26.85
C ALA A 361 -2.90 7.19 26.88
N ASP A 362 -3.53 6.65 27.94
CA ASP A 362 -3.98 5.27 28.00
C ASP A 362 -5.37 5.18 27.37
N VAL A 363 -5.51 4.37 26.35
CA VAL A 363 -6.69 4.34 25.48
C VAL A 363 -7.14 2.92 25.16
N VAL A 364 -8.37 2.78 24.66
CA VAL A 364 -8.86 1.57 23.98
C VAL A 364 -8.98 1.89 22.50
N LEU A 365 -8.40 1.06 21.65
CA LEU A 365 -8.33 1.21 20.21
C LEU A 365 -8.97 0.01 19.52
N ARG A 366 -9.44 0.24 18.27
CA ARG A 366 -9.88 -0.77 17.32
C ARG A 366 -9.13 -0.58 15.99
N LEU A 367 -8.50 -1.63 15.46
CA LEU A 367 -7.94 -1.64 14.13
C LEU A 367 -9.05 -1.68 13.08
N THR A 368 -9.13 -0.67 12.21
CA THR A 368 -10.23 -0.54 11.24
C THR A 368 -10.06 -1.44 10.01
N ASP A 369 -8.84 -1.90 9.74
CA ASP A 369 -8.52 -2.73 8.59
C ASP A 369 -8.44 -4.24 8.89
N TYR A 370 -8.75 -4.65 10.14
CA TYR A 370 -8.67 -6.05 10.61
C TYR A 370 -9.94 -6.44 11.37
N ASP A 371 -10.99 -6.83 10.66
CA ASP A 371 -12.32 -7.10 11.22
C ASP A 371 -12.35 -8.16 12.33
N LYS A 372 -11.38 -9.09 12.33
CA LYS A 372 -11.27 -10.15 13.36
C LYS A 372 -10.40 -9.77 14.55
N GLN A 373 -9.76 -8.60 14.51
CA GLN A 373 -8.96 -8.12 15.61
C GLN A 373 -9.88 -7.53 16.68
N PRO A 374 -9.86 -8.05 17.93
CA PRO A 374 -10.61 -7.45 19.03
C PRO A 374 -10.04 -6.07 19.37
N GLU A 375 -10.85 -5.29 20.09
CA GLU A 375 -10.42 -4.05 20.73
C GLU A 375 -9.27 -4.33 21.71
N PHE A 376 -8.34 -3.39 21.82
CA PHE A 376 -7.16 -3.57 22.65
C PHE A 376 -6.78 -2.30 23.40
N ASP A 377 -6.16 -2.50 24.55
CA ASP A 377 -5.58 -1.42 25.34
C ASP A 377 -4.24 -1.01 24.76
N ALA A 378 -4.03 0.30 24.68
CA ALA A 378 -2.76 0.86 24.21
C ALA A 378 -2.40 2.14 24.95
N LYS A 379 -1.11 2.46 24.96
CA LYS A 379 -0.59 3.78 25.29
C LYS A 379 -0.27 4.49 23.96
N ILE A 380 -0.76 5.71 23.77
CA ILE A 380 -0.44 6.55 22.62
C ILE A 380 0.36 7.77 23.05
N MET A 381 1.21 8.28 22.14
CA MET A 381 1.97 9.50 22.34
C MET A 381 1.22 10.68 21.71
N LEU A 382 0.88 11.68 22.54
CA LEU A 382 0.10 12.85 22.11
C LEU A 382 0.93 13.86 21.31
N ASP A 383 2.23 13.96 21.59
CA ASP A 383 3.12 14.93 20.93
C ASP A 383 3.28 14.68 19.42
N THR A 384 2.96 13.48 18.95
CA THR A 384 2.99 13.17 17.51
C THR A 384 1.73 13.62 16.77
N LEU A 385 0.59 13.82 17.44
CA LEU A 385 -0.70 14.14 16.82
C LEU A 385 -0.65 15.42 15.97
N HIS A 386 -0.09 16.50 16.56
CA HIS A 386 -0.04 17.83 15.94
C HIS A 386 1.30 18.16 15.29
N SER A 387 2.27 17.25 15.36
CA SER A 387 3.58 17.44 14.77
C SER A 387 3.53 17.46 13.24
N ALA A 388 4.22 18.39 12.59
CA ALA A 388 4.45 18.37 11.14
C ALA A 388 5.48 17.31 10.70
N SER A 389 6.25 16.73 11.63
CA SER A 389 7.21 15.66 11.36
C SER A 389 6.47 14.35 11.06
N PRO A 390 7.01 13.45 10.23
CA PRO A 390 6.38 12.16 9.92
C PRO A 390 6.13 11.28 11.16
N ALA A 391 7.06 11.29 12.10
CA ALA A 391 7.04 10.58 13.38
C ALA A 391 7.88 11.38 14.39
N LEU A 392 8.07 10.86 15.60
CA LEU A 392 8.97 11.44 16.60
C LEU A 392 10.41 11.53 16.06
N SER A 393 11.08 12.65 16.28
CA SER A 393 12.44 12.84 15.80
C SER A 393 13.43 11.85 16.44
N SER A 394 14.56 11.57 15.79
CA SER A 394 15.60 10.71 16.37
C SER A 394 16.14 11.28 17.69
N GLU A 395 16.22 12.62 17.81
CA GLU A 395 16.62 13.30 19.03
C GLU A 395 15.62 13.09 20.17
N ASP A 396 14.31 13.25 19.90
CA ASP A 396 13.28 13.07 20.90
C ASP A 396 13.11 11.60 21.29
N ASN A 397 13.25 10.67 20.33
CA ASN A 397 13.31 9.23 20.64
C ASN A 397 14.47 8.90 21.59
N ARG A 398 15.65 9.54 21.39
CA ARG A 398 16.79 9.37 22.28
C ARG A 398 16.54 9.96 23.66
N LYS A 399 15.98 11.16 23.76
CA LYS A 399 15.61 11.80 25.03
C LYS A 399 14.63 10.93 25.83
N LEU A 400 13.60 10.41 25.15
CA LEU A 400 12.65 9.50 25.79
C LEU A 400 13.35 8.25 26.31
N TYR A 401 14.22 7.62 25.49
CA TYR A 401 14.94 6.42 25.89
C TYR A 401 15.88 6.67 27.08
N GLU A 402 16.64 7.77 27.08
CA GLU A 402 17.55 8.15 28.16
C GLU A 402 16.77 8.39 29.46
N SER A 403 15.64 9.10 29.41
CA SER A 403 14.81 9.36 30.59
C SER A 403 14.16 8.10 31.15
N VAL A 404 13.64 7.22 30.29
CA VAL A 404 13.08 5.93 30.74
C VAL A 404 14.17 5.02 31.29
N LEU A 405 15.39 5.06 30.73
CA LEU A 405 16.53 4.26 31.23
C LEU A 405 16.88 4.59 32.67
N GLU A 406 16.68 5.82 33.13
CA GLU A 406 16.92 6.25 34.52
C GLU A 406 16.01 5.52 35.50
N ASP A 407 14.75 5.24 35.13
CA ASP A 407 13.80 4.48 35.97
C ASP A 407 14.23 3.03 36.23
N TYR A 408 15.09 2.49 35.38
CA TYR A 408 15.63 1.13 35.49
C TYR A 408 17.08 1.09 35.96
N SER A 409 17.60 2.19 36.51
CA SER A 409 19.00 2.31 37.01
C SER A 409 19.34 1.32 38.12
N ASP A 410 18.36 0.94 38.96
CA ASP A 410 18.54 0.02 40.07
C ASP A 410 18.73 -1.45 39.63
N ILE A 411 18.38 -1.78 38.38
CA ILE A 411 18.57 -3.14 37.84
C ILE A 411 20.03 -3.31 37.41
N LYS A 412 20.79 -4.08 38.22
CA LYS A 412 22.24 -4.30 37.98
C LYS A 412 22.52 -5.22 36.80
N SER A 413 21.65 -6.19 36.52
CA SER A 413 21.80 -7.10 35.39
C SER A 413 21.46 -6.40 34.06
N LYS A 414 22.44 -6.31 33.15
CA LYS A 414 22.22 -5.74 31.82
C LYS A 414 21.10 -6.44 31.05
N LYS A 415 21.00 -7.77 31.20
CA LYS A 415 19.97 -8.58 30.52
C LYS A 415 18.59 -8.25 31.07
N GLU A 416 18.40 -8.26 32.38
CA GLU A 416 17.11 -7.96 33.01
C GLU A 416 16.67 -6.53 32.73
N ARG A 417 17.59 -5.56 32.79
CA ARG A 417 17.32 -4.17 32.43
C ARG A 417 16.88 -4.02 30.98
N SER A 418 17.54 -4.71 30.07
CA SER A 418 17.16 -4.71 28.65
C SER A 418 15.76 -5.33 28.41
N GLU A 419 15.43 -6.42 29.13
CA GLU A 419 14.09 -7.03 29.08
C GLU A 419 13.02 -6.10 29.65
N ALA A 420 13.30 -5.38 30.73
CA ALA A 420 12.39 -4.40 31.32
C ALA A 420 12.14 -3.22 30.37
N LEU A 421 13.20 -2.63 29.80
CA LEU A 421 13.09 -1.55 28.80
C LEU A 421 12.28 -1.98 27.57
N ARG A 422 12.46 -3.21 27.12
CA ARG A 422 11.70 -3.75 25.99
C ARG A 422 10.19 -3.79 26.24
N LYS A 423 9.79 -4.00 27.49
CA LYS A 423 8.37 -4.07 27.91
C LYS A 423 7.85 -2.74 28.43
N ASP A 424 8.71 -1.71 28.46
CA ASP A 424 8.32 -0.41 28.98
C ASP A 424 7.17 0.19 28.18
N PRO A 425 6.07 0.63 28.81
CA PRO A 425 4.88 1.10 28.12
C PRO A 425 5.09 2.46 27.42
N TYR A 426 6.04 3.28 27.84
CA TYR A 426 6.31 4.58 27.25
C TYR A 426 7.19 4.46 26.02
N LEU A 427 8.19 3.58 26.04
CA LEU A 427 9.00 3.25 24.87
C LEU A 427 8.20 2.53 23.76
N ASN A 428 7.16 1.79 24.19
CA ASN A 428 6.26 1.07 23.30
C ASN A 428 4.96 1.83 22.99
N ALA A 429 4.84 3.10 23.41
CA ALA A 429 3.68 3.91 23.09
C ALA A 429 3.52 4.07 21.56
N LEU A 430 2.29 3.91 21.08
CA LEU A 430 1.98 4.10 19.68
C LEU A 430 2.18 5.55 19.29
N GLN A 431 2.97 5.79 18.27
CA GLN A 431 3.07 7.09 17.63
C GLN A 431 1.96 7.19 16.59
N VAL A 432 1.06 8.16 16.77
CA VAL A 432 -0.16 8.28 15.97
C VAL A 432 -0.37 9.69 15.47
N LYS A 433 -1.14 9.82 14.38
CA LYS A 433 -1.64 11.07 13.81
C LYS A 433 -3.11 10.96 13.52
N PHE A 434 -3.83 12.09 13.53
CA PHE A 434 -5.19 12.11 13.00
C PHE A 434 -5.21 11.71 11.53
N ALA A 435 -6.27 11.02 11.10
CA ALA A 435 -6.34 10.33 9.81
C ALA A 435 -7.54 10.77 8.94
N TYR A 436 -8.01 12.00 9.10
CA TYR A 436 -9.00 12.62 8.22
C TYR A 436 -8.34 13.26 7.00
N ALA A 437 -7.07 13.66 7.14
CA ALA A 437 -6.25 14.21 6.08
C ALA A 437 -4.84 13.59 6.13
N LEU A 438 -4.31 13.20 4.99
CA LEU A 438 -3.02 12.53 4.85
C LEU A 438 -2.20 13.14 3.71
N THR A 439 -0.89 12.88 3.73
CA THR A 439 -0.11 13.09 2.51
C THR A 439 -0.40 11.98 1.50
N CYS A 440 -0.30 12.31 0.20
CA CYS A 440 -0.54 11.35 -0.86
C CYS A 440 0.35 10.09 -0.75
N HIS A 441 1.61 10.22 -0.31
CA HIS A 441 2.49 9.08 -0.05
C HIS A 441 1.91 8.12 1.00
N LYS A 442 1.33 8.65 2.07
CA LYS A 442 0.72 7.83 3.13
C LYS A 442 -0.63 7.23 2.73
N ALA A 443 -1.25 7.76 1.69
CA ALA A 443 -2.49 7.23 1.12
C ALA A 443 -2.28 6.16 0.05
N GLN A 444 -1.03 5.88 -0.34
CA GLN A 444 -0.76 4.82 -1.32
C GLN A 444 -1.25 3.46 -0.82
N GLY A 445 -1.80 2.66 -1.75
CA GLY A 445 -2.44 1.37 -1.45
C GLY A 445 -3.82 1.49 -0.81
N GLY A 446 -4.27 2.70 -0.40
CA GLY A 446 -5.62 2.96 0.08
C GLY A 446 -6.58 3.35 -1.05
N GLN A 447 -7.88 3.17 -0.80
CA GLN A 447 -8.96 3.63 -1.66
C GLN A 447 -10.08 4.21 -0.78
N TRP A 448 -10.75 5.25 -1.27
CA TRP A 448 -11.85 5.92 -0.60
C TRP A 448 -12.93 6.30 -1.60
N SER A 449 -14.19 6.26 -1.16
CA SER A 449 -15.32 6.66 -2.01
C SER A 449 -15.25 8.15 -2.39
N ALA A 450 -14.85 9.00 -1.46
CA ALA A 450 -14.68 10.43 -1.72
C ALA A 450 -13.27 10.91 -1.35
N VAL A 451 -12.59 11.54 -2.31
CA VAL A 451 -11.23 12.06 -2.12
C VAL A 451 -11.18 13.55 -2.42
N PHE A 452 -10.77 14.34 -1.44
CA PHE A 452 -10.50 15.76 -1.59
C PHE A 452 -9.00 15.95 -1.79
N ILE A 453 -8.60 16.58 -2.87
CA ILE A 453 -7.19 16.80 -3.21
C ILE A 453 -6.89 18.30 -3.10
N ASP A 454 -6.03 18.68 -2.16
CA ASP A 454 -5.55 20.05 -2.03
C ASP A 454 -4.27 20.25 -2.81
N GLN A 455 -4.30 21.14 -3.82
CA GLN A 455 -3.11 21.47 -4.59
C GLN A 455 -1.99 22.04 -3.69
N GLY A 456 -2.36 22.85 -2.71
CA GLY A 456 -1.42 23.62 -1.93
C GLY A 456 -0.65 24.65 -2.77
N TYR A 457 0.41 25.21 -2.19
CA TYR A 457 1.30 26.11 -2.93
C TYR A 457 2.14 25.32 -3.95
N LEU A 458 2.04 25.68 -5.21
CA LEU A 458 2.74 25.04 -6.34
C LEU A 458 3.36 26.10 -7.25
N PRO A 459 4.69 26.36 -7.18
CA PRO A 459 5.39 27.15 -8.17
C PRO A 459 5.39 26.47 -9.55
N GLU A 460 5.43 27.27 -10.62
CA GLU A 460 5.40 26.74 -11.99
C GLU A 460 6.55 25.77 -12.28
N GLU A 461 7.73 25.98 -11.70
CA GLU A 461 8.90 25.12 -11.89
C GLU A 461 8.72 23.73 -11.27
N GLN A 462 7.75 23.58 -10.35
CA GLN A 462 7.41 22.30 -9.71
C GLN A 462 6.34 21.53 -10.51
N ILE A 463 5.83 22.05 -11.61
CA ILE A 463 4.93 21.33 -12.53
C ILE A 463 5.81 20.43 -13.41
N ASN A 464 6.20 19.30 -12.86
CA ASN A 464 7.09 18.32 -13.45
C ASN A 464 6.52 16.90 -13.35
N SER A 465 7.28 15.90 -13.72
CA SER A 465 6.87 14.49 -13.67
C SER A 465 6.53 14.01 -12.26
N GLU A 466 7.18 14.55 -11.22
CA GLU A 466 6.87 14.22 -9.82
C GLU A 466 5.49 14.74 -9.43
N PHE A 467 5.15 15.98 -9.81
CA PHE A 467 3.82 16.52 -9.59
C PHE A 467 2.74 15.73 -10.33
N ILE A 468 2.99 15.31 -11.57
CA ILE A 468 2.06 14.46 -12.33
C ILE A 468 1.83 13.14 -11.59
N ARG A 469 2.89 12.46 -11.15
CA ARG A 469 2.78 11.21 -10.39
C ARG A 469 2.01 11.41 -9.09
N TRP A 470 2.28 12.52 -8.40
CA TRP A 470 1.55 12.89 -7.19
C TRP A 470 0.06 13.06 -7.46
N LEU A 471 -0.30 13.84 -8.48
CA LEU A 471 -1.70 14.11 -8.83
C LEU A 471 -2.41 12.85 -9.35
N TYR A 472 -1.74 12.08 -10.20
CA TYR A 472 -2.23 10.78 -10.67
C TYR A 472 -2.50 9.83 -9.50
N THR A 473 -1.53 9.71 -8.58
CA THR A 473 -1.69 8.86 -7.39
C THR A 473 -2.86 9.34 -6.55
N ALA A 474 -3.00 10.64 -6.32
CA ALA A 474 -4.08 11.20 -5.52
C ALA A 474 -5.47 10.97 -6.15
N ILE A 475 -5.63 11.24 -7.45
CA ILE A 475 -6.89 11.04 -8.18
C ILE A 475 -7.30 9.57 -8.18
N THR A 476 -6.35 8.67 -8.38
CA THR A 476 -6.62 7.22 -8.43
C THR A 476 -6.90 6.59 -7.05
N ARG A 477 -6.88 7.37 -5.97
CA ARG A 477 -7.37 6.90 -4.65
C ARG A 477 -8.88 6.97 -4.54
N ALA A 478 -9.55 7.77 -5.37
CA ALA A 478 -11.01 7.87 -5.39
C ALA A 478 -11.63 6.70 -6.16
N THR A 479 -12.70 6.13 -5.59
CA THR A 479 -13.52 5.11 -6.28
C THR A 479 -14.81 5.69 -6.84
N ASP A 480 -15.40 6.71 -6.19
CA ASP A 480 -16.69 7.26 -6.57
C ASP A 480 -16.62 8.76 -6.91
N GLU A 481 -15.95 9.57 -6.09
CA GLU A 481 -15.92 11.02 -6.28
C GLU A 481 -14.55 11.63 -5.94
N VAL A 482 -14.08 12.57 -6.76
CA VAL A 482 -12.88 13.36 -6.50
C VAL A 482 -13.18 14.86 -6.52
N PHE A 483 -12.71 15.57 -5.49
CA PHE A 483 -12.87 17.00 -5.30
C PHE A 483 -11.51 17.69 -5.37
N LEU A 484 -11.30 18.51 -6.39
CA LEU A 484 -10.05 19.23 -6.62
C LEU A 484 -10.14 20.60 -5.97
N MET A 485 -9.43 20.77 -4.86
CA MET A 485 -9.48 21.99 -4.03
C MET A 485 -8.31 22.92 -4.34
N ASN A 486 -8.59 24.20 -4.44
CA ASN A 486 -7.59 25.27 -4.56
C ASN A 486 -6.69 25.16 -5.78
N PHE A 487 -7.08 24.37 -6.77
CA PHE A 487 -6.33 24.27 -8.02
C PHE A 487 -6.42 25.57 -8.82
N HIS A 488 -5.28 26.01 -9.32
CA HIS A 488 -5.23 27.18 -10.19
C HIS A 488 -6.09 26.97 -11.44
N SER A 489 -6.71 28.06 -11.93
CA SER A 489 -7.66 27.99 -13.06
C SER A 489 -7.04 27.43 -14.34
N TYR A 490 -5.74 27.57 -14.51
CA TYR A 490 -4.98 27.09 -15.66
C TYR A 490 -5.06 25.56 -15.84
N PHE A 491 -5.25 24.79 -14.77
CA PHE A 491 -5.41 23.32 -14.84
C PHE A 491 -6.75 22.89 -15.43
N PHE A 492 -7.70 23.78 -15.65
CA PHE A 492 -9.01 23.41 -16.13
C PHE A 492 -9.25 23.98 -17.54
N LYS A 493 -9.66 23.10 -18.46
CA LYS A 493 -10.15 23.55 -19.76
C LYS A 493 -11.39 24.41 -19.57
N SER A 494 -11.41 25.57 -20.23
CA SER A 494 -12.55 26.51 -20.24
C SER A 494 -13.80 25.88 -20.89
#